data_3c498dd6621c3fca6c9c3bcd765f8e46
#
_entry.id   3c498dd6621c3fca6c9c3bcd765f8e46
#
_cell.length_a   1.000
_cell.length_b   1.000
_cell.length_c   1.000
_cell.angle_alpha   90.00
_cell.angle_beta   90.00
_cell.angle_gamma   90.00
#
_symmetry.space_group_name_H-M   'P 1'
#
loop_
_entity.id
_entity.type
_entity.pdbx_description
1 polymer ?
#
loop_
_entity_poly.entity_id
_entity_poly.type
_entity_poly.pdbx_seq_one_letter_code
_entity_poly.pdbx_strand_id
1 'polypeptide(L)'
;MNKIFYLTLLILVYCCMPVFAYDLDTSVNSQIEQKYDSNKLNKDMKVNQTDTNLNNKPPKTTPVFDNSTPTVTKVTNTVKNKISNITNVKTGTKIPSGTKFTVKSNAAVSGWSGVNSLLTFSSTNAVYKSGITIPAGTQFKGVISASHSGQITGNGGLIKIKITSMTLNGKTIPVEGKITKANSKNIFFNNIKGARQYLQGVDNKINQGINFYKKARNLSSQMSSNPLGTILSPLPTITGWLGSAVCTVASPVTGLTQKGKNISLPSGTVYEIKLTQDAYIN
;
A
#
# COMPACT_ATOMS: atom_id res chain seq x y z
N MET A 1 34.29 4.50 45.27
CA MET A 1 34.22 4.07 43.86
C MET A 1 32.83 4.18 43.21
N ASN A 2 31.71 4.01 43.94
CA ASN A 2 30.38 3.91 43.32
C ASN A 2 29.77 5.21 42.79
N LYS A 3 30.09 6.40 43.31
CA LYS A 3 29.49 7.67 42.86
C LYS A 3 30.00 8.13 41.48
N ILE A 4 31.28 7.90 41.19
CA ILE A 4 31.88 8.25 39.90
C ILE A 4 31.34 7.33 38.79
N PHE A 5 31.12 6.06 39.11
CA PHE A 5 30.52 5.09 38.15
C PHE A 5 29.09 5.45 37.79
N TYR A 6 28.26 5.86 38.76
CA TYR A 6 26.90 6.32 38.50
C TYR A 6 26.86 7.62 37.72
N LEU A 7 27.78 8.55 37.98
CA LEU A 7 27.84 9.80 37.23
C LEU A 7 28.26 9.57 35.77
N THR A 8 29.25 8.70 35.52
CA THR A 8 29.66 8.34 34.16
C THR A 8 28.57 7.57 33.42
N LEU A 9 27.84 6.68 34.07
CA LEU A 9 26.71 5.96 33.49
C LEU A 9 25.58 6.93 33.14
N LEU A 10 25.29 7.90 34.00
CA LEU A 10 24.24 8.90 33.76
C LEU A 10 24.57 9.83 32.59
N ILE A 11 25.84 10.26 32.50
CA ILE A 11 26.33 11.06 31.36
C ILE A 11 26.28 10.24 30.06
N LEU A 12 26.61 8.94 30.11
CA LEU A 12 26.59 8.06 28.96
C LEU A 12 25.17 7.82 28.47
N VAL A 13 24.21 7.67 29.39
CA VAL A 13 22.78 7.56 29.07
C VAL A 13 22.27 8.87 28.47
N TYR A 14 22.70 10.03 29.00
CA TYR A 14 22.31 11.35 28.46
C TYR A 14 22.92 11.65 27.09
N CYS A 15 24.17 11.25 26.83
CA CYS A 15 24.82 11.42 25.53
C CYS A 15 24.36 10.40 24.48
N CYS A 16 23.89 9.22 24.90
CA CYS A 16 23.36 8.18 24.00
C CYS A 16 21.86 8.31 23.73
N MET A 17 21.14 9.14 24.51
CA MET A 17 19.81 9.56 24.13
C MET A 17 19.98 10.63 23.03
N PRO A 18 19.78 10.32 21.74
CA PRO A 18 19.37 11.37 20.83
C PRO A 18 18.16 11.98 21.52
N VAL A 19 18.18 13.29 21.70
CA VAL A 19 17.01 14.04 22.14
C VAL A 19 15.89 13.66 21.17
N PHE A 20 15.10 12.67 21.51
CA PHE A 20 13.80 12.45 20.91
C PHE A 20 12.87 13.53 21.50
N ALA A 21 13.24 14.81 21.32
CA ALA A 21 12.26 15.83 21.13
C ALA A 21 11.66 15.54 19.74
N TYR A 22 10.90 14.47 19.64
CA TYR A 22 9.84 14.45 18.65
C TYR A 22 8.90 15.56 19.11
N ASP A 23 9.00 16.71 18.45
CA ASP A 23 7.84 17.54 18.22
C ASP A 23 6.81 16.58 17.61
N LEU A 24 6.04 15.93 18.48
CA LEU A 24 4.84 15.24 18.07
C LEU A 24 4.02 16.35 17.45
N ASP A 25 3.92 16.31 16.13
CA ASP A 25 3.15 17.26 15.38
C ASP A 25 1.71 17.19 15.92
N THR A 26 1.42 18.02 16.91
CA THR A 26 0.11 18.13 17.56
C THR A 26 -0.96 18.55 16.55
N SER A 27 -0.55 19.02 15.35
CA SER A 27 -1.45 19.37 14.27
C SER A 27 -2.18 18.13 13.72
N VAL A 28 -1.53 16.95 13.75
CA VAL A 28 -2.15 15.68 13.33
C VAL A 28 -3.20 15.23 14.34
N ASN A 29 -2.94 15.40 15.63
CA ASN A 29 -3.92 15.07 16.68
C ASN A 29 -5.14 15.97 16.60
N SER A 30 -4.95 17.27 16.39
CA SER A 30 -6.07 18.22 16.24
C SER A 30 -6.90 17.95 14.98
N GLN A 31 -6.28 17.51 13.88
CA GLN A 31 -7.00 17.09 12.67
C GLN A 31 -7.76 15.78 12.85
N ILE A 32 -7.23 14.86 13.63
CA ILE A 32 -7.92 13.61 13.98
C ILE A 32 -9.10 13.91 14.90
N GLU A 33 -8.95 14.74 15.92
CA GLU A 33 -10.03 15.14 16.82
C GLU A 33 -11.14 15.90 16.09
N GLN A 34 -10.83 16.81 15.15
CA GLN A 34 -11.83 17.47 14.31
C GLN A 34 -12.58 16.50 13.40
N LYS A 35 -11.91 15.45 12.91
CA LYS A 35 -12.51 14.49 11.98
C LYS A 35 -13.32 13.42 12.68
N TYR A 36 -13.06 13.17 13.97
CA TYR A 36 -13.70 12.13 14.80
C TYR A 36 -14.36 12.74 16.05
N ASP A 37 -14.88 13.97 15.96
CA ASP A 37 -15.69 14.53 17.02
C ASP A 37 -16.91 13.62 17.25
N SER A 38 -16.90 12.93 18.40
CA SER A 38 -17.94 11.97 18.80
C SER A 38 -19.33 12.61 18.88
N ASN A 39 -19.40 13.93 19.13
CA ASN A 39 -20.65 14.68 19.18
C ASN A 39 -21.24 14.89 17.77
N LYS A 40 -20.38 15.10 16.77
CA LYS A 40 -20.81 15.23 15.37
C LYS A 40 -21.28 13.89 14.83
N LEU A 41 -20.56 12.80 15.14
CA LEU A 41 -20.94 11.43 14.74
C LEU A 41 -22.30 11.03 15.35
N ASN A 42 -22.53 11.35 16.62
CA ASN A 42 -23.79 11.07 17.30
C ASN A 42 -24.97 11.92 16.75
N LYS A 43 -24.70 13.12 16.25
CA LYS A 43 -25.70 13.98 15.63
C LYS A 43 -26.12 13.42 14.26
N ASP A 44 -25.15 12.99 13.47
CA ASP A 44 -25.40 12.40 12.14
C ASP A 44 -26.10 11.02 12.24
N MET A 45 -25.80 10.21 13.28
CA MET A 45 -26.53 8.98 13.57
C MET A 45 -27.97 9.24 14.03
N LYS A 46 -28.24 10.29 14.80
CA LYS A 46 -29.61 10.63 15.23
C LYS A 46 -30.48 11.12 14.09
N VAL A 47 -29.92 11.83 13.11
CA VAL A 47 -30.67 12.27 11.92
C VAL A 47 -31.12 11.07 11.08
N ASN A 48 -30.27 10.03 10.95
CA ASN A 48 -30.62 8.81 10.20
C ASN A 48 -31.60 7.87 10.94
N GLN A 49 -31.84 8.07 12.25
CA GLN A 49 -32.82 7.28 13.00
C GLN A 49 -34.22 7.87 13.00
N THR A 50 -34.38 9.14 12.58
CA THR A 50 -35.70 9.81 12.65
C THR A 50 -36.60 9.45 11.47
N ASP A 51 -36.07 8.90 10.38
CA ASP A 51 -36.85 8.59 9.17
C ASP A 51 -37.37 7.12 9.09
N THR A 52 -37.14 6.30 10.13
CA THR A 52 -37.62 4.91 10.16
C THR A 52 -38.81 4.67 11.06
N ASN A 53 -39.59 5.70 11.39
CA ASN A 53 -40.82 5.52 12.15
C ASN A 53 -42.02 5.30 11.20
N LEU A 54 -41.98 4.23 10.42
CA LEU A 54 -43.12 3.71 9.68
C LEU A 54 -43.84 2.66 10.55
N ASN A 55 -44.96 3.11 11.11
CA ASN A 55 -46.10 2.33 11.59
C ASN A 55 -46.03 0.82 11.39
N ASN A 56 -45.54 0.09 12.37
CA ASN A 56 -45.78 -1.34 12.52
C ASN A 56 -46.86 -1.54 13.59
N LYS A 57 -48.12 -1.46 13.13
CA LYS A 57 -49.26 -2.04 13.85
C LYS A 57 -49.34 -3.53 13.49
N PRO A 58 -49.27 -4.46 14.43
CA PRO A 58 -49.32 -5.89 14.11
C PRO A 58 -50.73 -6.26 13.58
N PRO A 59 -50.82 -6.98 12.46
CA PRO A 59 -52.12 -7.48 11.99
C PRO A 59 -52.56 -8.66 12.86
N LYS A 60 -53.75 -8.59 13.43
CA LYS A 60 -54.50 -9.71 14.04
C LYS A 60 -54.75 -10.76 12.96
N THR A 61 -54.21 -11.93 13.13
CA THR A 61 -54.48 -13.10 12.31
C THR A 61 -55.78 -13.75 12.76
N THR A 62 -56.76 -13.79 11.87
CA THR A 62 -57.79 -14.78 11.84
C THR A 62 -57.67 -15.59 10.55
N PRO A 63 -57.66 -16.91 10.60
CA PRO A 63 -57.60 -17.74 9.38
C PRO A 63 -58.99 -17.86 8.75
N VAL A 64 -59.10 -17.27 7.55
CA VAL A 64 -60.28 -17.59 6.68
C VAL A 64 -59.72 -18.40 5.52
N PHE A 65 -60.13 -19.66 5.48
CA PHE A 65 -60.01 -20.52 4.30
C PHE A 65 -61.00 -20.02 3.25
N ASP A 66 -60.46 -19.53 2.15
CA ASP A 66 -61.25 -19.29 0.97
C ASP A 66 -60.65 -20.01 -0.23
N ASN A 67 -61.44 -20.95 -0.76
CA ASN A 67 -61.19 -21.70 -1.98
C ASN A 67 -61.40 -20.76 -3.18
N SER A 68 -60.30 -20.22 -3.75
CA SER A 68 -60.39 -19.61 -5.06
C SER A 68 -59.21 -20.01 -5.91
N THR A 69 -59.54 -20.54 -7.04
CA THR A 69 -58.80 -21.01 -8.21
C THR A 69 -57.51 -20.16 -8.48
N PRO A 70 -56.35 -20.78 -8.74
CA PRO A 70 -55.13 -20.03 -9.03
C PRO A 70 -55.26 -19.35 -10.41
N THR A 71 -55.31 -18.03 -10.38
CA THR A 71 -55.34 -17.19 -11.58
C THR A 71 -53.99 -17.25 -12.27
N VAL A 72 -54.03 -17.60 -13.55
CA VAL A 72 -52.87 -17.77 -14.51
C VAL A 72 -51.98 -16.53 -14.67
N THR A 73 -52.31 -15.40 -14.06
CA THR A 73 -51.62 -14.13 -14.20
C THR A 73 -50.23 -14.08 -13.51
N LYS A 74 -49.92 -14.94 -12.54
CA LYS A 74 -48.69 -14.91 -11.78
C LYS A 74 -47.51 -15.58 -12.49
N VAL A 75 -47.77 -16.47 -13.44
CA VAL A 75 -46.75 -17.18 -14.20
C VAL A 75 -46.12 -16.31 -15.29
N THR A 76 -46.93 -15.42 -15.90
CA THR A 76 -46.48 -14.55 -17.00
C THR A 76 -45.47 -13.48 -16.55
N ASN A 77 -45.59 -12.95 -15.33
CA ASN A 77 -44.66 -11.94 -14.82
C ASN A 77 -43.32 -12.52 -14.37
N THR A 78 -43.32 -13.76 -13.89
CA THR A 78 -42.03 -14.43 -13.50
C THR A 78 -41.24 -14.83 -14.73
N VAL A 79 -41.89 -15.19 -15.84
CA VAL A 79 -41.24 -15.53 -17.09
C VAL A 79 -40.72 -14.25 -17.79
N LYS A 80 -41.47 -13.14 -17.75
CA LYS A 80 -40.99 -11.86 -18.30
C LYS A 80 -39.76 -11.32 -17.55
N ASN A 81 -39.75 -11.41 -16.20
CA ASN A 81 -38.56 -10.97 -15.42
C ASN A 81 -37.36 -11.89 -15.58
N LYS A 82 -37.58 -13.17 -15.93
CA LYS A 82 -36.46 -14.09 -16.21
C LYS A 82 -35.91 -13.92 -17.63
N ILE A 83 -36.74 -13.49 -18.57
CA ILE A 83 -36.37 -13.20 -19.95
C ILE A 83 -35.65 -11.83 -20.06
N SER A 84 -36.04 -10.82 -19.27
CA SER A 84 -35.34 -9.53 -19.26
C SER A 84 -33.91 -9.59 -18.70
N ASN A 85 -33.58 -10.62 -17.91
CA ASN A 85 -32.20 -10.83 -17.42
C ASN A 85 -31.32 -11.65 -18.38
N ILE A 86 -31.87 -12.18 -19.49
CA ILE A 86 -31.11 -12.99 -20.47
C ILE A 86 -30.59 -12.15 -21.64
N THR A 87 -31.01 -10.88 -21.79
CA THR A 87 -30.72 -10.06 -22.98
C THR A 87 -29.42 -9.25 -22.91
N ASN A 88 -28.46 -9.57 -22.03
CA ASN A 88 -27.09 -9.09 -22.16
C ASN A 88 -26.17 -10.17 -22.75
N VAL A 89 -26.59 -10.84 -23.82
CA VAL A 89 -25.65 -11.61 -24.62
C VAL A 89 -24.71 -10.59 -25.28
N LYS A 90 -23.50 -10.52 -24.75
CA LYS A 90 -22.44 -9.71 -25.35
C LYS A 90 -22.11 -10.33 -26.72
N THR A 91 -22.76 -9.82 -27.77
CA THR A 91 -22.47 -10.19 -29.17
C THR A 91 -21.16 -9.54 -29.55
N GLY A 92 -20.25 -10.30 -30.16
CA GLY A 92 -18.94 -9.80 -30.59
C GLY A 92 -17.86 -10.87 -30.46
N THR A 93 -16.72 -10.60 -31.06
CA THR A 93 -15.60 -11.52 -30.97
C THR A 93 -14.94 -11.40 -29.58
N LYS A 94 -14.80 -12.56 -28.92
CA LYS A 94 -14.38 -12.64 -27.53
C LYS A 94 -12.85 -12.63 -27.38
N ILE A 95 -12.30 -11.74 -26.55
CA ILE A 95 -10.94 -11.84 -26.02
C ILE A 95 -11.04 -12.51 -24.65
N PRO A 96 -10.47 -13.72 -24.45
CA PRO A 96 -10.63 -14.44 -23.22
C PRO A 96 -9.87 -13.77 -22.05
N SER A 97 -10.42 -13.92 -20.85
CA SER A 97 -9.70 -13.61 -19.60
C SER A 97 -8.36 -14.35 -19.55
N GLY A 98 -7.41 -13.80 -18.84
CA GLY A 98 -6.05 -14.35 -18.81
C GLY A 98 -5.15 -13.93 -19.96
N THR A 99 -5.69 -13.29 -21.03
CA THR A 99 -4.88 -12.72 -22.11
C THR A 99 -3.91 -11.69 -21.55
N LYS A 100 -2.65 -11.76 -21.99
CA LYS A 100 -1.55 -10.94 -21.53
C LYS A 100 -1.11 -9.97 -22.63
N PHE A 101 -0.83 -8.74 -22.24
CA PHE A 101 -0.31 -7.69 -23.12
C PHE A 101 0.93 -7.08 -22.49
N THR A 102 1.99 -6.93 -23.29
CA THR A 102 3.16 -6.15 -22.91
C THR A 102 2.92 -4.71 -23.37
N VAL A 103 2.97 -3.78 -22.42
CA VAL A 103 2.65 -2.37 -22.68
C VAL A 103 3.72 -1.45 -22.09
N LYS A 104 3.84 -0.24 -22.61
CA LYS A 104 4.62 0.86 -22.04
C LYS A 104 3.70 1.94 -21.51
N SER A 105 4.03 2.50 -20.33
CA SER A 105 3.30 3.67 -19.82
C SER A 105 3.66 4.92 -20.61
N ASN A 106 2.66 5.74 -20.90
CA ASN A 106 2.87 7.03 -21.59
C ASN A 106 3.20 8.15 -20.60
N ALA A 107 2.95 7.93 -19.30
CA ALA A 107 3.23 8.88 -18.22
C ALA A 107 4.03 8.23 -17.09
N ALA A 108 4.76 9.07 -16.34
CA ALA A 108 5.41 8.63 -15.12
C ALA A 108 4.37 8.39 -14.00
N VAL A 109 4.65 7.41 -13.13
CA VAL A 109 3.79 7.05 -12.01
C VAL A 109 4.63 6.98 -10.74
N SER A 110 4.15 7.58 -9.66
CA SER A 110 4.83 7.59 -8.37
C SER A 110 3.89 7.27 -7.21
N GLY A 111 4.44 6.95 -6.05
CA GLY A 111 3.66 6.78 -4.82
C GLY A 111 2.89 8.04 -4.38
N TRP A 112 3.18 9.20 -4.98
CA TRP A 112 2.49 10.47 -4.79
C TRP A 112 1.36 10.70 -5.79
N SER A 113 1.26 9.84 -6.83
CA SER A 113 0.17 9.94 -7.80
C SER A 113 -1.16 9.69 -7.08
N GLY A 114 -2.10 10.60 -7.26
CA GLY A 114 -3.40 10.55 -6.58
C GLY A 114 -4.20 9.30 -6.98
N VAL A 115 -5.02 8.81 -6.06
CA VAL A 115 -6.04 7.79 -6.36
C VAL A 115 -7.00 8.36 -7.40
N ASN A 116 -7.51 7.52 -8.30
CA ASN A 116 -8.33 7.85 -9.48
C ASN A 116 -7.59 8.63 -10.59
N SER A 117 -6.27 8.85 -10.49
CA SER A 117 -5.50 9.39 -11.61
C SER A 117 -5.56 8.44 -12.81
N LEU A 118 -5.80 9.01 -13.97
CA LEU A 118 -5.86 8.30 -15.25
C LEU A 118 -4.45 8.02 -15.75
N LEU A 119 -4.24 6.81 -16.23
CA LEU A 119 -3.00 6.36 -16.86
C LEU A 119 -3.30 5.79 -18.24
N THR A 120 -2.42 6.06 -19.19
CA THR A 120 -2.48 5.48 -20.54
C THR A 120 -1.24 4.63 -20.79
N PHE A 121 -1.47 3.53 -21.50
CA PHE A 121 -0.45 2.58 -21.88
C PHE A 121 -0.59 2.25 -23.35
N SER A 122 0.51 1.96 -24.02
CA SER A 122 0.51 1.53 -25.42
C SER A 122 1.10 0.13 -25.52
N SER A 123 0.42 -0.81 -26.22
CA SER A 123 0.98 -2.15 -26.39
C SER A 123 2.23 -2.11 -27.25
N THR A 124 3.24 -2.89 -26.87
CA THR A 124 4.51 -2.96 -27.60
C THR A 124 4.48 -3.99 -28.71
N ASN A 125 3.68 -5.04 -28.55
CA ASN A 125 3.62 -6.18 -29.46
C ASN A 125 2.18 -6.45 -29.86
N ALA A 126 1.99 -6.98 -31.08
CA ALA A 126 0.71 -7.55 -31.48
C ALA A 126 0.42 -8.84 -30.70
N VAL A 127 -0.85 -9.06 -30.37
CA VAL A 127 -1.32 -10.27 -29.68
C VAL A 127 -2.42 -10.91 -30.51
N TYR A 128 -2.23 -12.18 -30.88
CA TYR A 128 -3.24 -12.96 -31.56
C TYR A 128 -3.98 -13.85 -30.57
N LYS A 129 -5.29 -13.71 -30.47
CA LYS A 129 -6.16 -14.52 -29.59
C LYS A 129 -7.56 -14.68 -30.18
N SER A 130 -8.08 -15.90 -30.13
CA SER A 130 -9.47 -16.22 -30.55
C SER A 130 -9.82 -15.72 -31.97
N GLY A 131 -8.89 -15.83 -32.92
CA GLY A 131 -9.11 -15.37 -34.30
C GLY A 131 -8.96 -13.87 -34.51
N ILE A 132 -8.60 -13.10 -33.47
CA ILE A 132 -8.40 -11.66 -33.56
C ILE A 132 -6.93 -11.32 -33.37
N THR A 133 -6.43 -10.40 -34.20
CA THR A 133 -5.14 -9.76 -34.01
C THR A 133 -5.34 -8.40 -33.35
N ILE A 134 -4.79 -8.23 -32.16
CA ILE A 134 -4.72 -6.95 -31.46
C ILE A 134 -3.37 -6.35 -31.80
N PRO A 135 -3.31 -5.25 -32.59
CA PRO A 135 -2.06 -4.72 -33.10
C PRO A 135 -1.20 -4.08 -32.00
N ALA A 136 0.11 -3.99 -32.26
CA ALA A 136 0.98 -3.12 -31.47
C ALA A 136 0.47 -1.67 -31.54
N GLY A 137 0.73 -0.86 -30.51
CA GLY A 137 0.20 0.50 -30.40
C GLY A 137 -1.23 0.59 -29.85
N THR A 138 -1.93 -0.54 -29.65
CA THR A 138 -3.24 -0.55 -28.97
C THR A 138 -3.14 0.15 -27.63
N GLN A 139 -4.02 1.13 -27.39
CA GLN A 139 -4.01 1.93 -26.17
C GLN A 139 -4.88 1.30 -25.08
N PHE A 140 -4.34 1.23 -23.89
CA PHE A 140 -5.05 0.84 -22.68
C PHE A 140 -5.18 2.05 -21.76
N LYS A 141 -6.34 2.20 -21.11
CA LYS A 141 -6.55 3.19 -20.05
C LYS A 141 -6.70 2.45 -18.72
N GLY A 142 -6.10 3.00 -17.71
CA GLY A 142 -6.20 2.49 -16.34
C GLY A 142 -6.35 3.63 -15.36
N VAL A 143 -6.72 3.27 -14.14
CA VAL A 143 -6.82 4.20 -13.01
C VAL A 143 -5.98 3.68 -11.85
N ILE A 144 -5.41 4.59 -11.08
CA ILE A 144 -4.76 4.25 -9.83
C ILE A 144 -5.85 3.97 -8.80
N SER A 145 -6.00 2.71 -8.42
CA SER A 145 -7.01 2.28 -7.43
C SER A 145 -6.54 2.45 -5.98
N ALA A 146 -5.22 2.47 -5.75
CA ALA A 146 -4.63 2.77 -4.46
C ALA A 146 -3.19 3.25 -4.67
N SER A 147 -2.77 4.25 -3.90
CA SER A 147 -1.38 4.70 -3.84
C SER A 147 -1.05 5.24 -2.45
N HIS A 148 0.19 5.02 -2.03
CA HIS A 148 0.77 5.70 -0.89
C HIS A 148 2.29 5.79 -1.05
N SER A 149 2.89 6.82 -0.49
CA SER A 149 4.34 6.96 -0.39
C SER A 149 4.94 5.96 0.59
N GLY A 150 6.26 5.84 0.62
CA GLY A 150 6.96 5.06 1.64
C GLY A 150 6.58 5.54 3.04
N GLN A 151 6.24 4.60 3.91
CA GLN A 151 5.81 4.86 5.28
C GLN A 151 6.99 4.75 6.25
N ILE A 152 6.90 5.44 7.38
CA ILE A 152 7.68 5.15 8.57
C ILE A 152 7.34 3.70 8.93
N THR A 153 8.15 2.93 9.53
CA THR A 153 8.07 1.47 9.70
C THR A 153 8.80 0.67 8.61
N GLY A 154 9.56 1.36 7.76
CA GLY A 154 10.35 0.72 6.70
C GLY A 154 9.54 0.17 5.53
N ASN A 155 8.21 0.34 5.52
CA ASN A 155 7.37 -0.13 4.42
C ASN A 155 7.53 0.76 3.18
N GLY A 156 7.84 0.15 2.04
CA GLY A 156 7.92 0.86 0.77
C GLY A 156 6.56 1.40 0.32
N GLY A 157 6.57 2.41 -0.55
CA GLY A 157 5.37 2.92 -1.20
C GLY A 157 4.61 1.82 -1.94
N LEU A 158 3.34 2.06 -2.22
CA LEU A 158 2.45 1.15 -2.94
C LEU A 158 1.74 1.88 -4.06
N ILE A 159 1.59 1.22 -5.20
CA ILE A 159 0.69 1.64 -6.29
C ILE A 159 -0.08 0.42 -6.77
N LYS A 160 -1.40 0.57 -6.93
CA LYS A 160 -2.28 -0.40 -7.59
C LYS A 160 -2.89 0.27 -8.80
N ILE A 161 -2.84 -0.40 -9.94
CA ILE A 161 -3.40 0.09 -11.20
C ILE A 161 -4.45 -0.89 -11.68
N LYS A 162 -5.69 -0.41 -11.88
CA LYS A 162 -6.78 -1.16 -12.50
C LYS A 162 -6.92 -0.70 -13.95
N ILE A 163 -6.85 -1.63 -14.90
CA ILE A 163 -7.12 -1.34 -16.32
C ILE A 163 -8.63 -1.35 -16.51
N THR A 164 -9.15 -0.33 -17.19
CA THR A 164 -10.59 -0.10 -17.33
C THR A 164 -11.08 -0.14 -18.78
N SER A 165 -10.23 0.20 -19.74
CA SER A 165 -10.61 0.15 -21.15
C SER A 165 -9.41 -0.08 -22.06
N MET A 166 -9.71 -0.52 -23.28
CA MET A 166 -8.78 -0.69 -24.38
C MET A 166 -9.37 0.01 -25.62
N THR A 167 -8.54 0.72 -26.38
CA THR A 167 -8.94 1.34 -27.66
C THR A 167 -8.34 0.53 -28.80
N LEU A 168 -9.21 -0.07 -29.60
CA LEU A 168 -8.85 -0.88 -30.76
C LEU A 168 -9.55 -0.29 -32.01
N ASN A 169 -8.80 0.03 -33.05
CA ASN A 169 -9.33 0.60 -34.28
C ASN A 169 -10.25 1.81 -34.04
N GLY A 170 -9.87 2.71 -33.14
CA GLY A 170 -10.65 3.88 -32.77
C GLY A 170 -11.86 3.64 -31.87
N LYS A 171 -12.25 2.37 -31.64
CA LYS A 171 -13.34 2.02 -30.72
C LYS A 171 -12.81 1.76 -29.29
N THR A 172 -13.45 2.34 -28.29
CA THR A 172 -13.15 2.08 -26.89
C THR A 172 -13.97 0.90 -26.38
N ILE A 173 -13.29 -0.13 -25.91
CA ILE A 173 -13.85 -1.38 -25.41
C ILE A 173 -13.62 -1.42 -23.90
N PRO A 174 -14.66 -1.60 -23.08
CA PRO A 174 -14.47 -1.79 -21.64
C PRO A 174 -13.76 -3.12 -21.38
N VAL A 175 -12.68 -3.09 -20.62
CA VAL A 175 -11.93 -4.27 -20.22
C VAL A 175 -11.57 -4.16 -18.75
N GLU A 176 -11.49 -5.30 -18.07
CA GLU A 176 -10.90 -5.36 -16.74
C GLU A 176 -9.55 -6.07 -16.78
N GLY A 177 -8.54 -5.43 -16.22
CA GLY A 177 -7.19 -5.99 -16.19
C GLY A 177 -6.41 -5.54 -14.97
N LYS A 178 -5.37 -6.32 -14.68
CA LYS A 178 -4.41 -6.04 -13.60
C LYS A 178 -2.98 -6.09 -14.12
N ILE A 179 -2.08 -5.40 -13.45
CA ILE A 179 -0.65 -5.46 -13.74
C ILE A 179 -0.08 -6.74 -13.10
N THR A 180 0.62 -7.54 -13.87
CA THR A 180 1.30 -8.77 -13.40
C THR A 180 2.82 -8.65 -13.39
N LYS A 181 3.39 -7.73 -14.21
CA LYS A 181 4.81 -7.41 -14.19
C LYS A 181 5.04 -5.91 -14.38
N ALA A 182 6.11 -5.38 -13.79
CA ALA A 182 6.67 -4.07 -14.10
C ALA A 182 8.19 -4.18 -14.18
N ASN A 183 8.79 -3.67 -15.26
CA ASN A 183 10.23 -3.79 -15.54
C ASN A 183 10.74 -5.23 -15.34
N SER A 184 10.05 -6.22 -15.92
CA SER A 184 10.36 -7.65 -15.84
C SER A 184 10.22 -8.28 -14.44
N LYS A 185 9.91 -7.52 -13.39
CA LYS A 185 9.66 -8.05 -12.04
C LYS A 185 8.21 -8.46 -11.88
N ASN A 186 7.97 -9.65 -11.35
CA ASN A 186 6.64 -10.14 -11.05
C ASN A 186 5.98 -9.31 -9.95
N ILE A 187 4.69 -9.01 -10.14
CA ILE A 187 3.88 -8.25 -9.21
C ILE A 187 2.79 -9.17 -8.65
N PHE A 188 2.76 -9.28 -7.33
CA PHE A 188 1.75 -10.07 -6.63
C PHE A 188 0.57 -9.19 -6.23
N PHE A 189 -0.65 -9.69 -6.41
CA PHE A 189 -1.90 -9.03 -6.03
C PHE A 189 -2.08 -7.60 -6.60
N ASN A 190 -1.51 -7.35 -7.79
CA ASN A 190 -1.52 -6.02 -8.42
C ASN A 190 -0.86 -4.92 -7.56
N ASN A 191 0.04 -5.30 -6.65
CA ASN A 191 0.71 -4.38 -5.73
C ASN A 191 2.13 -4.09 -6.23
N ILE A 192 2.32 -2.95 -6.89
CA ILE A 192 3.65 -2.43 -7.20
C ILE A 192 4.18 -1.79 -5.91
N LYS A 193 5.26 -2.36 -5.35
CA LYS A 193 5.79 -1.93 -4.05
C LYS A 193 7.20 -1.38 -4.18
N GLY A 194 7.47 -0.31 -3.44
CA GLY A 194 8.83 0.18 -3.19
C GLY A 194 9.62 -0.74 -2.26
N ALA A 195 10.93 -0.58 -2.23
CA ALA A 195 11.78 -1.39 -1.36
C ALA A 195 11.53 -1.07 0.13
N ARG A 196 11.53 -2.13 0.93
CA ARG A 196 11.52 -2.01 2.39
C ARG A 196 12.90 -1.57 2.87
N GLN A 197 12.95 -0.70 3.88
CA GLN A 197 14.20 -0.18 4.43
C GLN A 197 14.43 -0.53 5.91
N TYR A 198 13.56 -1.36 6.49
CA TYR A 198 13.71 -1.79 7.88
C TYR A 198 15.09 -2.38 8.17
N LEU A 199 15.52 -3.37 7.37
CA LEU A 199 16.82 -4.02 7.56
C LEU A 199 17.98 -3.04 7.38
N GLN A 200 17.87 -2.12 6.43
CA GLN A 200 18.89 -1.09 6.23
C GLN A 200 19.01 -0.15 7.44
N GLY A 201 17.90 0.17 8.09
CA GLY A 201 17.90 0.95 9.33
C GLY A 201 18.57 0.20 10.48
N VAL A 202 18.29 -1.09 10.62
CA VAL A 202 18.96 -1.98 11.58
C VAL A 202 20.47 -2.03 11.33
N ASP A 203 20.89 -2.33 10.10
CA ASP A 203 22.31 -2.40 9.71
C ASP A 203 23.05 -1.09 9.95
N ASN A 204 22.45 0.04 9.57
CA ASN A 204 23.04 1.35 9.79
C ASN A 204 23.32 1.60 11.28
N LYS A 205 22.41 1.21 12.16
CA LYS A 205 22.56 1.41 13.60
C LYS A 205 23.64 0.48 14.19
N ILE A 206 23.64 -0.78 13.78
CA ILE A 206 24.69 -1.73 14.17
C ILE A 206 26.05 -1.23 13.72
N ASN A 207 26.18 -0.79 12.47
CA ASN A 207 27.44 -0.25 11.95
C ASN A 207 27.91 1.02 12.66
N GLN A 208 26.98 1.89 13.11
CA GLN A 208 27.33 3.02 13.98
C GLN A 208 27.97 2.53 15.27
N GLY A 209 27.38 1.52 15.92
CA GLY A 209 27.92 0.92 17.14
C GLY A 209 29.31 0.31 16.94
N ILE A 210 29.51 -0.44 15.86
CA ILE A 210 30.80 -1.04 15.49
C ILE A 210 31.85 0.05 15.25
N ASN A 211 31.51 1.11 14.52
CA ASN A 211 32.41 2.21 14.24
C ASN A 211 32.78 2.99 15.52
N PHE A 212 31.81 3.17 16.44
CA PHE A 212 32.06 3.78 17.73
C PHE A 212 33.05 2.93 18.54
N TYR A 213 32.83 1.61 18.61
CA TYR A 213 33.76 0.69 19.28
C TYR A 213 35.16 0.74 18.66
N LYS A 214 35.28 0.72 17.34
CA LYS A 214 36.59 0.81 16.64
C LYS A 214 37.33 2.10 16.98
N LYS A 215 36.62 3.26 16.98
CA LYS A 215 37.22 4.55 17.38
C LYS A 215 37.66 4.54 18.84
N ALA A 216 36.86 4.02 19.73
CA ALA A 216 37.20 3.91 21.15
C ALA A 216 38.43 3.01 21.38
N ARG A 217 38.50 1.88 20.66
CA ARG A 217 39.67 0.98 20.72
C ARG A 217 40.93 1.61 20.18
N ASN A 218 40.85 2.36 19.08
CA ASN A 218 41.99 3.09 18.51
C ASN A 218 42.47 4.14 19.51
N LEU A 219 41.57 4.87 20.17
CA LEU A 219 41.96 5.82 21.22
C LEU A 219 42.65 5.12 22.41
N SER A 220 42.09 3.97 22.83
CA SER A 220 42.70 3.14 23.86
C SER A 220 44.14 2.73 23.52
N SER A 221 44.37 2.29 22.28
CA SER A 221 45.72 1.90 21.82
C SER A 221 46.72 3.09 21.76
N GLN A 222 46.24 4.27 21.39
CA GLN A 222 47.04 5.49 21.40
C GLN A 222 47.40 5.93 22.83
N MET A 223 46.48 5.80 23.77
CA MET A 223 46.75 6.12 25.18
C MET A 223 47.75 5.19 25.83
N SER A 224 47.78 3.92 25.40
CA SER A 224 48.70 2.93 25.99
C SER A 224 50.20 3.17 25.70
N SER A 225 50.55 4.13 24.86
CA SER A 225 51.93 4.48 24.53
C SER A 225 52.68 5.18 25.67
N ASN A 226 51.99 5.67 26.72
CA ASN A 226 52.58 6.36 27.86
C ASN A 226 52.26 5.58 29.16
N PRO A 227 53.17 5.61 30.19
CA PRO A 227 52.93 4.84 31.44
C PRO A 227 51.62 5.16 32.15
N LEU A 228 51.24 6.44 32.25
CA LEU A 228 49.96 6.87 32.80
C LEU A 228 48.78 6.48 31.90
N GLY A 229 48.98 6.56 30.62
CA GLY A 229 47.98 6.20 29.62
C GLY A 229 47.67 4.69 29.62
N THR A 230 48.66 3.83 29.95
CA THR A 230 48.49 2.38 30.06
C THR A 230 47.44 2.03 31.10
N ILE A 231 47.40 2.74 32.24
CA ILE A 231 46.40 2.52 33.32
C ILE A 231 44.98 2.96 32.87
N LEU A 232 44.90 4.02 32.06
CA LEU A 232 43.62 4.60 31.60
C LEU A 232 43.13 4.02 30.26
N SER A 233 43.99 3.33 29.52
CA SER A 233 43.71 2.81 28.17
C SER A 233 42.48 1.85 28.11
N PRO A 234 42.11 1.08 29.13
CA PRO A 234 40.93 0.24 29.05
C PRO A 234 39.60 1.02 29.05
N LEU A 235 39.59 2.25 29.59
CA LEU A 235 38.36 3.04 29.72
C LEU A 235 37.67 3.34 28.34
N PRO A 236 38.36 3.84 27.33
CA PRO A 236 37.75 4.05 26.01
C PRO A 236 37.21 2.77 25.39
N THR A 237 37.89 1.63 25.55
CA THR A 237 37.45 0.34 25.04
C THR A 237 36.17 -0.13 25.72
N ILE A 238 36.05 0.00 27.01
CA ILE A 238 34.85 -0.37 27.79
C ILE A 238 33.68 0.51 27.37
N THR A 239 33.87 1.82 27.29
CA THR A 239 32.83 2.75 26.86
C THR A 239 32.41 2.50 25.41
N GLY A 240 33.37 2.16 24.54
CA GLY A 240 33.10 1.78 23.15
C GLY A 240 32.28 0.51 23.05
N TRP A 241 32.56 -0.49 23.87
CA TRP A 241 31.78 -1.74 23.92
C TRP A 241 30.36 -1.49 24.40
N LEU A 242 30.18 -0.74 25.49
CA LEU A 242 28.85 -0.38 26.00
C LEU A 242 28.03 0.40 24.96
N GLY A 243 28.64 1.40 24.29
CA GLY A 243 28.00 2.16 23.23
C GLY A 243 27.58 1.29 22.03
N SER A 244 28.43 0.33 21.65
CA SER A 244 28.11 -0.65 20.62
C SER A 244 26.94 -1.54 21.02
N ALA A 245 26.91 -2.03 22.25
CA ALA A 245 25.81 -2.86 22.78
C ALA A 245 24.48 -2.09 22.77
N VAL A 246 24.47 -0.84 23.22
CA VAL A 246 23.27 0.03 23.18
C VAL A 246 22.79 0.23 21.75
N CYS A 247 23.70 0.48 20.79
CA CYS A 247 23.33 0.62 19.38
C CYS A 247 22.72 -0.68 18.83
N THR A 248 23.23 -1.84 19.22
CA THR A 248 22.71 -3.14 18.77
C THR A 248 21.31 -3.39 19.33
N VAL A 249 21.09 -3.14 20.62
CA VAL A 249 19.76 -3.30 21.26
C VAL A 249 18.74 -2.30 20.70
N ALA A 250 19.16 -1.06 20.41
CA ALA A 250 18.29 -0.03 19.83
C ALA A 250 18.04 -0.22 18.33
N SER A 251 18.79 -1.06 17.63
CA SER A 251 18.72 -1.20 16.17
C SER A 251 17.35 -1.63 15.64
N PRO A 252 16.59 -2.54 16.27
CA PRO A 252 15.24 -2.87 15.81
C PRO A 252 14.29 -1.67 15.84
N VAL A 253 14.36 -0.86 16.90
CA VAL A 253 13.54 0.35 17.05
C VAL A 253 13.88 1.37 15.96
N THR A 254 15.17 1.61 15.71
CA THR A 254 15.59 2.53 14.65
C THR A 254 15.26 2.00 13.24
N GLY A 255 15.23 0.67 13.05
CA GLY A 255 14.72 0.07 11.82
C GLY A 255 13.26 0.40 11.57
N LEU A 256 12.43 0.39 12.62
CA LEU A 256 11.01 0.74 12.53
C LEU A 256 10.78 2.23 12.21
N THR A 257 11.68 3.12 12.60
CA THR A 257 11.55 4.56 12.29
C THR A 257 12.04 4.92 10.89
N GLN A 258 12.70 3.99 10.18
CA GLN A 258 13.12 4.23 8.80
C GLN A 258 11.92 4.33 7.87
N LYS A 259 11.98 5.34 6.97
CA LYS A 259 10.97 5.50 5.93
C LYS A 259 11.31 4.57 4.76
N GLY A 260 10.33 3.77 4.32
CA GLY A 260 10.48 2.94 3.14
C GLY A 260 10.71 3.75 1.86
N LYS A 261 11.28 3.15 0.82
CA LYS A 261 11.50 3.84 -0.46
C LYS A 261 10.18 4.14 -1.16
N ASN A 262 10.07 5.35 -1.68
CA ASN A 262 8.99 5.71 -2.59
C ASN A 262 9.10 4.93 -3.90
N ILE A 263 7.98 4.72 -4.56
CA ILE A 263 7.94 4.22 -5.92
C ILE A 263 8.02 5.41 -6.87
N SER A 264 8.89 5.31 -7.86
CA SER A 264 8.95 6.21 -9.00
C SER A 264 9.19 5.36 -10.23
N LEU A 265 8.23 5.34 -11.12
CA LEU A 265 8.27 4.61 -12.39
C LEU A 265 8.20 5.66 -13.51
N PRO A 266 9.27 5.84 -14.28
CA PRO A 266 9.29 6.82 -15.37
C PRO A 266 8.31 6.45 -16.47
N SER A 267 7.97 7.40 -17.34
CA SER A 267 7.27 7.11 -18.57
C SER A 267 8.10 6.13 -19.41
N GLY A 268 7.45 5.32 -20.24
CA GLY A 268 8.10 4.23 -20.96
C GLY A 268 8.39 2.98 -20.14
N THR A 269 8.08 2.96 -18.83
CA THR A 269 8.15 1.74 -18.04
C THR A 269 7.33 0.63 -18.68
N VAL A 270 7.92 -0.56 -18.79
CA VAL A 270 7.28 -1.74 -19.39
C VAL A 270 6.47 -2.49 -18.33
N TYR A 271 5.20 -2.78 -18.67
CA TYR A 271 4.28 -3.55 -17.83
C TYR A 271 3.74 -4.76 -18.60
N GLU A 272 3.35 -5.81 -17.87
CA GLU A 272 2.50 -6.88 -18.36
C GLU A 272 1.11 -6.70 -17.77
N ILE A 273 0.12 -6.43 -18.63
CA ILE A 273 -1.30 -6.41 -18.27
C ILE A 273 -1.87 -7.80 -18.49
N LYS A 274 -2.65 -8.32 -17.54
CA LYS A 274 -3.45 -9.54 -17.69
C LYS A 274 -4.92 -9.21 -17.54
N LEU A 275 -5.75 -9.56 -18.52
CA LEU A 275 -7.19 -9.42 -18.40
C LEU A 275 -7.74 -10.32 -17.29
N THR A 276 -8.64 -9.80 -16.49
CA THR A 276 -9.31 -10.52 -15.40
C THR A 276 -10.68 -11.03 -15.80
N GLN A 277 -11.29 -10.41 -16.82
CA GLN A 277 -12.57 -10.78 -17.39
C GLN A 277 -12.48 -10.88 -18.92
N ASP A 278 -13.44 -11.59 -19.51
CA ASP A 278 -13.60 -11.65 -20.96
C ASP A 278 -14.00 -10.27 -21.49
N ALA A 279 -13.40 -9.85 -22.60
CA ALA A 279 -13.75 -8.63 -23.31
C ALA A 279 -14.37 -8.99 -24.67
N TYR A 280 -15.32 -8.18 -25.15
CA TYR A 280 -16.03 -8.42 -26.40
C TYR A 280 -15.82 -7.23 -27.33
N ILE A 281 -15.43 -7.53 -28.57
CA ILE A 281 -15.25 -6.55 -29.64
C ILE A 281 -16.48 -6.64 -30.52
N ASN A 282 -17.25 -5.55 -30.57
CA ASN A 282 -18.43 -5.41 -31.43
C ASN A 282 -18.05 -4.70 -32.73
#